data_81496c47dadb04068a2a4ad927cea1e4
#
_entry.id   81496c47dadb04068a2a4ad927cea1e4
#
_cell.length_a   1.000
_cell.length_b   1.000
_cell.length_c   1.000
_cell.angle_alpha   90.00
_cell.angle_beta   90.00
_cell.angle_gamma   90.00
#
_symmetry.space_group_name_H-M   'P 1'
#
loop_
_entity.id
_entity.type
_entity.pdbx_description
1 polymer ?
#
loop_
_entity_poly.entity_id
_entity_poly.type
_entity_poly.pdbx_seq_one_letter_code
_entity_poly.pdbx_strand_id
1 'polypeptide(L)'
;MPVSCAARRVGWLRRPIVLVGAVVAFGTSLSGCSQAGPATVEQADSSGVVWLCRPGMLRDPCTASLSTTVIERNGSKHVVDYEPASHPPIDCFYVYPNITHQQSDNANLEVDPQESAIAELEASPFSQVCRVFAPIYREATGDATGAAAEANASSIAYDSVVKAWNDYLAHDNDGRGVVLIGHSEGSFLLAQLLGQHIDQVPRIRNLLVSAIITGVDLPVYRTGFGPLKTIGPCESSMQTGCVIDYNAFTETPPSNSRFGKPPQPEFNGHAVKDLCNNPAMLDNADKRVISMYRTQLPTQQVAGSTTEGIFGSSPPTVTTPWIEYDGLVTARCVMKQDLDYLLVQSTVPDAPHLTATPNAAWGLHVDDPNIEMGNLVQLVQSEASSYIGSHPATSSS
;
A
#
# COMPACT_ATOMS: atom_id res chain seq x y z
N MET A 1 -26.46 16.67 -18.58
CA MET A 1 -27.79 17.31 -18.67
C MET A 1 -27.97 18.15 -17.43
N PRO A 2 -28.11 19.47 -17.52
CA PRO A 2 -28.23 20.31 -16.34
C PRO A 2 -29.66 20.32 -15.83
N VAL A 3 -29.87 20.15 -14.53
CA VAL A 3 -31.16 20.26 -13.84
C VAL A 3 -31.38 21.71 -13.45
N SER A 4 -32.41 22.32 -14.05
CA SER A 4 -32.86 23.68 -13.83
C SER A 4 -33.74 23.77 -12.58
N CYS A 5 -33.41 24.66 -11.63
CA CYS A 5 -34.32 25.10 -10.56
C CYS A 5 -35.32 26.12 -11.10
N ALA A 6 -36.59 25.76 -11.15
CA ALA A 6 -37.69 26.64 -11.53
C ALA A 6 -38.25 27.38 -10.31
N ALA A 7 -38.17 28.71 -10.32
CA ALA A 7 -38.81 29.58 -9.37
C ALA A 7 -40.30 29.75 -9.70
N ARG A 8 -41.21 29.48 -8.76
CA ARG A 8 -42.62 29.85 -8.84
C ARG A 8 -42.83 31.26 -8.29
N ARG A 9 -43.34 32.14 -9.15
CA ARG A 9 -43.91 33.42 -8.77
C ARG A 9 -45.39 33.23 -8.41
N VAL A 10 -45.80 33.79 -7.27
CA VAL A 10 -47.22 34.05 -6.96
C VAL A 10 -47.40 35.55 -6.73
N GLY A 11 -48.37 36.10 -7.44
CA GLY A 11 -48.60 37.54 -7.53
C GLY A 11 -49.54 38.09 -6.46
N TRP A 12 -49.29 39.30 -6.14
CA TRP A 12 -50.09 40.48 -5.81
C TRP A 12 -51.48 40.37 -5.15
N LEU A 13 -51.59 41.04 -3.99
CA LEU A 13 -52.66 42.00 -3.77
C LEU A 13 -52.22 43.01 -2.68
N ARG A 14 -52.33 44.34 -3.03
CA ARG A 14 -52.04 45.49 -2.18
C ARG A 14 -53.22 45.81 -1.28
N ARG A 15 -52.98 46.22 -0.03
CA ARG A 15 -53.64 47.32 0.67
C ARG A 15 -52.86 47.79 1.89
N PRO A 16 -52.81 49.06 2.26
CA PRO A 16 -51.98 49.69 3.26
C PRO A 16 -52.62 49.84 4.62
N ILE A 17 -51.93 49.73 5.74
CA ILE A 17 -52.27 50.33 7.05
C ILE A 17 -50.99 50.51 7.87
N VAL A 18 -50.65 51.74 8.10
CA VAL A 18 -50.13 52.49 9.24
C VAL A 18 -49.33 51.83 10.36
N LEU A 19 -48.19 52.47 10.63
CA LEU A 19 -47.21 52.39 11.67
C LEU A 19 -47.70 52.14 13.11
N VAL A 20 -47.05 51.24 13.84
CA VAL A 20 -46.54 51.48 15.20
C VAL A 20 -45.28 50.63 15.39
N GLY A 21 -44.22 51.26 15.90
CA GLY A 21 -42.90 50.58 16.05
C GLY A 21 -42.82 49.65 17.25
N ALA A 22 -42.13 48.56 17.05
CA ALA A 22 -41.44 47.83 18.08
C ALA A 22 -40.18 47.20 17.45
N VAL A 23 -39.03 47.60 17.92
CA VAL A 23 -37.73 47.01 17.52
C VAL A 23 -37.63 45.67 18.20
N VAL A 24 -37.80 44.60 17.44
CA VAL A 24 -37.44 43.24 17.86
C VAL A 24 -36.29 42.80 16.94
N ALA A 25 -35.12 42.68 17.54
CA ALA A 25 -33.92 42.14 16.86
C ALA A 25 -34.18 40.67 16.56
N PHE A 26 -34.49 40.32 15.33
CA PHE A 26 -34.45 38.95 14.82
C PHE A 26 -33.03 38.66 14.35
N GLY A 27 -32.32 37.82 15.13
CA GLY A 27 -31.10 37.19 14.68
C GLY A 27 -31.41 36.27 13.49
N THR A 28 -30.99 36.66 12.30
CA THR A 28 -31.01 35.80 11.11
C THR A 28 -29.91 34.78 11.25
N SER A 29 -30.27 33.53 11.60
CA SER A 29 -29.41 32.38 11.46
C SER A 29 -29.16 32.16 9.96
N LEU A 30 -28.02 32.64 9.47
CA LEU A 30 -27.48 32.23 8.18
C LEU A 30 -27.02 30.79 8.32
N SER A 31 -27.82 29.85 7.84
CA SER A 31 -27.35 28.49 7.56
C SER A 31 -26.31 28.60 6.45
N GLY A 32 -25.04 28.66 6.84
CA GLY A 32 -23.90 28.59 5.94
C GLY A 32 -23.88 27.21 5.31
N CYS A 33 -24.15 27.09 4.02
CA CYS A 33 -23.66 25.99 3.23
C CYS A 33 -22.14 26.07 3.31
N SER A 34 -21.51 25.13 4.07
CA SER A 34 -20.08 24.91 3.99
C SER A 34 -19.79 24.45 2.56
N GLN A 35 -19.32 25.36 1.73
CA GLN A 35 -18.61 24.98 0.52
C GLN A 35 -17.34 24.30 1.01
N ALA A 36 -17.13 23.03 0.64
CA ALA A 36 -15.84 22.40 0.71
C ALA A 36 -14.86 23.32 -0.02
N GLY A 37 -13.89 23.88 0.70
CA GLY A 37 -12.84 24.68 0.10
C GLY A 37 -12.09 23.84 -0.94
N PRO A 38 -11.47 24.47 -1.94
CA PRO A 38 -10.65 23.74 -2.90
C PRO A 38 -9.63 22.91 -2.14
N ALA A 39 -9.46 21.64 -2.56
CA ALA A 39 -8.40 20.79 -2.09
C ALA A 39 -7.08 21.58 -2.21
N THR A 40 -6.36 21.71 -1.11
CA THR A 40 -5.04 22.35 -1.15
C THR A 40 -4.16 21.41 -1.97
N VAL A 41 -3.80 21.84 -3.17
CA VAL A 41 -2.79 21.17 -3.98
C VAL A 41 -1.52 21.13 -3.13
N GLU A 42 -1.07 19.96 -2.79
CA GLU A 42 0.22 19.78 -2.14
C GLU A 42 1.28 20.20 -3.16
N GLN A 43 2.04 21.25 -2.84
CA GLN A 43 3.00 21.79 -3.79
C GLN A 43 4.24 20.90 -3.78
N ALA A 44 4.76 20.63 -4.99
CA ALA A 44 6.08 20.01 -5.14
C ALA A 44 7.11 20.81 -4.30
N ASP A 45 8.01 20.10 -3.65
CA ASP A 45 9.13 20.69 -2.97
C ASP A 45 10.14 21.34 -3.95
N SER A 46 11.25 21.87 -3.45
CA SER A 46 12.26 22.53 -4.28
C SER A 46 12.91 21.60 -5.31
N SER A 47 12.84 20.28 -5.12
CA SER A 47 13.31 19.26 -6.06
C SER A 47 12.27 18.97 -7.16
N GLY A 48 11.02 19.38 -6.96
CA GLY A 48 9.87 19.06 -7.81
C GLY A 48 9.37 17.62 -7.59
N VAL A 49 9.54 17.08 -6.38
CA VAL A 49 8.91 15.86 -5.89
C VAL A 49 7.66 16.27 -5.10
N VAL A 50 6.57 15.56 -5.32
CA VAL A 50 5.35 15.66 -4.50
C VAL A 50 5.31 14.45 -3.59
N TRP A 51 5.08 14.68 -2.30
CA TRP A 51 4.99 13.62 -1.31
C TRP A 51 3.54 13.36 -0.92
N LEU A 52 3.13 12.12 -0.98
CA LEU A 52 1.86 11.63 -0.45
C LEU A 52 1.98 11.40 1.06
N CYS A 53 3.10 10.81 1.50
CA CYS A 53 3.45 10.65 2.91
C CYS A 53 4.89 11.12 3.12
N ARG A 54 5.09 11.96 4.15
CA ARG A 54 6.41 12.41 4.60
C ARG A 54 6.29 12.92 6.04
N PRO A 55 7.19 12.59 6.95
CA PRO A 55 7.14 13.08 8.32
C PRO A 55 7.01 14.61 8.41
N GLY A 56 6.04 15.06 9.22
CA GLY A 56 5.77 16.49 9.43
C GLY A 56 4.71 17.10 8.49
N MET A 57 4.14 16.34 7.57
CA MET A 57 2.99 16.78 6.78
C MET A 57 1.76 16.96 7.67
N LEU A 58 0.93 17.97 7.38
CA LEU A 58 -0.31 18.23 8.12
C LEU A 58 -1.40 17.20 7.83
N ARG A 59 -1.38 16.63 6.65
CA ARG A 59 -2.31 15.60 6.18
C ARG A 59 -1.50 14.46 5.59
N ASP A 60 -1.11 13.54 6.44
CA ASP A 60 -0.31 12.39 6.07
C ASP A 60 -1.17 11.13 6.19
N PRO A 61 -1.61 10.53 5.06
CA PRO A 61 -2.45 9.32 5.11
C PRO A 61 -1.73 8.14 5.76
N CYS A 62 -0.41 8.13 5.75
CA CYS A 62 0.38 7.07 6.39
C CYS A 62 0.41 7.16 7.92
N THR A 63 -0.13 8.23 8.53
CA THR A 63 -0.28 8.39 9.98
C THR A 63 -1.74 8.33 10.44
N ALA A 64 -2.63 7.79 9.61
CA ALA A 64 -4.03 7.57 9.96
C ALA A 64 -4.17 6.67 11.20
N SER A 65 -5.31 6.79 11.91
CA SER A 65 -5.59 5.96 13.09
C SER A 65 -5.50 4.47 12.76
N LEU A 66 -4.76 3.74 13.60
CA LEU A 66 -4.57 2.29 13.52
C LEU A 66 -5.39 1.53 14.57
N SER A 67 -6.39 2.16 15.21
CA SER A 67 -7.28 1.47 16.14
C SER A 67 -7.95 0.29 15.42
N THR A 68 -7.79 -0.91 15.98
CA THR A 68 -8.06 -2.18 15.30
C THR A 68 -8.94 -3.07 16.17
N THR A 69 -9.99 -3.64 15.59
CA THR A 69 -10.69 -4.77 16.21
C THR A 69 -10.01 -6.07 15.78
N VAL A 70 -9.43 -6.77 16.75
CA VAL A 70 -8.84 -8.10 16.54
C VAL A 70 -9.91 -9.15 16.68
N ILE A 71 -10.00 -10.07 15.71
CA ILE A 71 -10.84 -11.27 15.74
C ILE A 71 -9.93 -12.48 15.85
N GLU A 72 -10.07 -13.19 16.97
CA GLU A 72 -9.32 -14.39 17.29
C GLU A 72 -9.98 -15.65 16.65
N ARG A 73 -9.22 -16.72 16.51
CA ARG A 73 -9.71 -18.02 15.99
C ARG A 73 -10.91 -18.60 16.75
N ASN A 74 -11.06 -18.27 18.03
CA ASN A 74 -12.19 -18.70 18.85
C ASN A 74 -13.44 -17.81 18.71
N GLY A 75 -13.37 -16.78 17.83
CA GLY A 75 -14.43 -15.80 17.61
C GLY A 75 -14.47 -14.67 18.62
N SER A 76 -13.58 -14.65 19.63
CA SER A 76 -13.50 -13.51 20.55
C SER A 76 -12.99 -12.25 19.82
N LYS A 77 -13.45 -11.09 20.30
CA LYS A 77 -13.08 -9.79 19.74
C LYS A 77 -12.58 -8.88 20.86
N HIS A 78 -11.53 -8.14 20.58
CA HIS A 78 -11.04 -7.07 21.44
C HIS A 78 -10.48 -5.93 20.59
N VAL A 79 -10.33 -4.74 21.18
CA VAL A 79 -9.76 -3.58 20.49
C VAL A 79 -8.33 -3.40 20.94
N VAL A 80 -7.46 -3.16 19.97
CA VAL A 80 -6.07 -2.74 20.16
C VAL A 80 -5.88 -1.38 19.49
N ASP A 81 -5.38 -0.42 20.23
CA ASP A 81 -5.02 0.88 19.70
C ASP A 81 -3.53 0.87 19.35
N TYR A 82 -3.23 0.46 18.12
CA TYR A 82 -1.89 0.60 17.58
C TYR A 82 -1.60 2.08 17.31
N GLU A 83 -0.38 2.50 17.62
CA GLU A 83 0.03 3.89 17.46
C GLU A 83 1.25 4.01 16.56
N PRO A 84 1.34 5.05 15.74
CA PRO A 84 2.57 5.36 15.04
C PRO A 84 3.73 5.54 16.02
N ALA A 85 4.90 5.00 15.69
CA ALA A 85 6.09 5.14 16.53
C ALA A 85 6.52 6.61 16.61
N SER A 86 6.72 7.12 17.83
CA SER A 86 7.12 8.52 18.03
C SER A 86 8.55 8.81 17.53
N HIS A 87 9.44 7.84 17.61
CA HIS A 87 10.85 7.95 17.19
C HIS A 87 11.28 6.64 16.52
N PRO A 88 10.71 6.29 15.38
CA PRO A 88 11.06 5.03 14.71
C PRO A 88 12.52 5.07 14.27
N PRO A 89 13.25 3.96 14.41
CA PRO A 89 14.70 3.94 14.17
C PRO A 89 15.07 3.85 12.68
N ILE A 90 14.15 3.42 11.83
CA ILE A 90 14.33 3.22 10.40
C ILE A 90 13.28 3.97 9.60
N ASP A 91 13.42 3.93 8.28
CA ASP A 91 12.48 4.51 7.33
C ASP A 91 11.82 3.42 6.49
N CYS A 92 10.62 3.71 5.99
CA CYS A 92 9.92 2.92 4.97
C CYS A 92 9.69 3.82 3.74
N PHE A 93 10.15 3.37 2.58
CA PHE A 93 9.91 4.03 1.31
C PHE A 93 8.89 3.22 0.52
N TYR A 94 7.67 3.78 0.39
CA TYR A 94 6.53 3.08 -0.20
C TYR A 94 6.22 3.61 -1.59
N VAL A 95 6.03 2.67 -2.54
CA VAL A 95 5.56 2.95 -3.90
C VAL A 95 4.28 2.14 -4.14
N TYR A 96 3.18 2.86 -4.29
CA TYR A 96 1.84 2.28 -4.40
C TYR A 96 1.58 1.63 -5.78
N PRO A 97 0.54 0.78 -5.91
CA PRO A 97 0.16 0.18 -7.19
C PRO A 97 -0.44 1.20 -8.14
N ASN A 98 -0.58 0.84 -9.41
CA ASN A 98 -1.40 1.62 -10.35
C ASN A 98 -2.84 1.69 -9.83
N ILE A 99 -3.29 2.89 -9.46
CA ILE A 99 -4.57 3.12 -8.80
C ILE A 99 -5.35 4.31 -9.35
N THR A 100 -4.71 5.16 -10.16
CA THR A 100 -5.35 6.36 -10.70
C THR A 100 -6.48 6.02 -11.68
N HIS A 101 -7.45 6.92 -11.77
CA HIS A 101 -8.48 6.90 -12.81
C HIS A 101 -8.27 8.01 -13.84
N GLN A 102 -7.08 8.59 -13.91
CA GLN A 102 -6.75 9.63 -14.89
C GLN A 102 -6.72 9.06 -16.30
N GLN A 103 -7.18 9.85 -17.26
CA GLN A 103 -7.32 9.47 -18.68
C GLN A 103 -6.12 10.01 -19.48
N SER A 104 -4.97 9.37 -19.32
CA SER A 104 -3.71 9.72 -20.00
C SER A 104 -2.73 8.54 -19.85
N ASP A 105 -1.72 8.44 -20.68
CA ASP A 105 -0.73 7.35 -20.64
C ASP A 105 -0.01 7.24 -19.27
N ASN A 106 0.21 8.39 -18.62
CA ASN A 106 0.74 8.47 -17.25
C ASN A 106 -0.08 9.44 -16.42
N ALA A 107 -0.23 9.15 -15.13
CA ALA A 107 -0.78 10.08 -14.16
C ALA A 107 0.03 11.38 -14.10
N ASN A 108 -0.61 12.46 -13.69
CA ASN A 108 0.09 13.68 -13.29
C ASN A 108 0.62 13.54 -11.85
N LEU A 109 1.07 14.63 -11.23
CA LEU A 109 1.55 14.64 -9.84
C LEU A 109 0.56 15.33 -8.87
N GLU A 110 -0.73 15.39 -9.22
CA GLU A 110 -1.78 15.81 -8.30
C GLU A 110 -2.19 14.62 -7.44
N VAL A 111 -2.40 14.86 -6.14
CA VAL A 111 -2.81 13.80 -5.22
C VAL A 111 -4.28 13.46 -5.45
N ASP A 112 -4.56 12.27 -5.93
CA ASP A 112 -5.91 11.74 -6.08
C ASP A 112 -6.37 11.04 -4.77
N PRO A 113 -7.68 11.03 -4.48
CA PRO A 113 -8.21 10.34 -3.29
C PRO A 113 -7.87 8.85 -3.23
N GLN A 114 -7.70 8.20 -4.39
CA GLN A 114 -7.33 6.79 -4.50
C GLN A 114 -5.93 6.53 -3.95
N GLU A 115 -4.97 7.40 -4.25
CA GLU A 115 -3.59 7.30 -3.77
C GLU A 115 -3.55 7.45 -2.23
N SER A 116 -4.32 8.39 -1.67
CA SER A 116 -4.44 8.52 -0.22
C SER A 116 -5.06 7.28 0.42
N ALA A 117 -6.10 6.72 -0.20
CA ALA A 117 -6.78 5.52 0.30
C ALA A 117 -5.88 4.28 0.28
N ILE A 118 -5.09 4.09 -0.79
CA ILE A 118 -4.18 2.95 -0.89
C ILE A 118 -2.98 3.10 0.06
N ALA A 119 -2.47 4.32 0.27
CA ALA A 119 -1.43 4.58 1.25
C ALA A 119 -1.91 4.30 2.69
N GLU A 120 -3.16 4.66 3.02
CA GLU A 120 -3.77 4.24 4.28
C GLU A 120 -3.87 2.72 4.40
N LEU A 121 -4.22 2.02 3.32
CA LEU A 121 -4.44 0.57 3.34
C LEU A 121 -3.13 -0.24 3.41
N GLU A 122 -2.09 0.18 2.69
CA GLU A 122 -0.88 -0.64 2.51
C GLU A 122 0.34 -0.10 3.27
N ALA A 123 0.39 1.21 3.55
CA ALA A 123 1.57 1.82 4.16
C ALA A 123 1.36 2.28 5.61
N SER A 124 0.15 2.71 6.00
CA SER A 124 -0.05 3.24 7.34
C SER A 124 0.25 2.24 8.47
N PRO A 125 0.02 0.90 8.35
CA PRO A 125 0.39 -0.04 9.40
C PRO A 125 1.89 -0.04 9.74
N PHE A 126 2.74 0.27 8.77
CA PHE A 126 4.19 0.34 8.99
C PHE A 126 4.63 1.57 9.78
N SER A 127 3.78 2.59 9.96
CA SER A 127 4.08 3.73 10.82
C SER A 127 4.35 3.34 12.27
N GLN A 128 3.92 2.14 12.70
CA GLN A 128 4.27 1.57 14.00
C GLN A 128 5.77 1.31 14.17
N VAL A 129 6.51 1.19 13.08
CA VAL A 129 7.91 0.72 13.11
C VAL A 129 8.88 1.63 12.35
N CYS A 130 8.39 2.45 11.41
CA CYS A 130 9.23 3.32 10.57
C CYS A 130 8.60 4.70 10.31
N ARG A 131 9.43 5.67 9.92
CA ARG A 131 8.95 6.90 9.27
C ARG A 131 8.57 6.53 7.84
N VAL A 132 7.35 6.81 7.42
CA VAL A 132 6.88 6.45 6.08
C VAL A 132 7.09 7.61 5.11
N PHE A 133 7.68 7.29 3.96
CA PHE A 133 7.86 8.18 2.82
C PHE A 133 7.19 7.54 1.61
N ALA A 134 6.25 8.24 1.01
CA ALA A 134 5.56 7.80 -0.20
C ALA A 134 5.52 8.96 -1.21
N PRO A 135 6.24 8.89 -2.33
CA PRO A 135 6.12 9.90 -3.36
C PRO A 135 4.84 9.71 -4.17
N ILE A 136 4.27 10.80 -4.66
CA ILE A 136 3.42 10.76 -5.85
C ILE A 136 4.34 10.56 -7.05
N TYR A 137 4.02 9.58 -7.87
CA TYR A 137 4.79 9.28 -9.07
C TYR A 137 3.88 9.21 -10.30
N ARG A 138 4.47 9.31 -11.48
CA ARG A 138 3.72 9.28 -12.73
C ARG A 138 3.39 7.85 -13.14
N GLU A 139 2.49 7.20 -12.37
CA GLU A 139 2.07 5.81 -12.62
C GLU A 139 1.58 5.62 -14.06
N ALA A 140 1.89 4.46 -14.65
CA ALA A 140 1.38 4.11 -15.97
C ALA A 140 -0.10 3.75 -15.86
N THR A 141 -0.93 4.35 -16.71
CA THR A 141 -2.38 4.11 -16.68
C THR A 141 -2.81 3.05 -17.70
N GLY A 142 -4.04 2.58 -17.57
CA GLY A 142 -4.63 1.67 -18.56
C GLY A 142 -4.89 2.30 -19.94
N ASP A 143 -4.69 3.61 -20.11
CA ASP A 143 -4.86 4.33 -21.39
C ASP A 143 -3.65 4.18 -22.33
N ALA A 144 -2.45 3.92 -21.77
CA ALA A 144 -1.29 3.54 -22.56
C ALA A 144 -1.55 2.20 -23.26
N THR A 145 -1.83 2.22 -24.55
CA THR A 145 -2.18 1.03 -25.32
C THR A 145 -1.16 0.69 -26.38
N GLY A 146 -0.77 -0.57 -26.40
CA GLY A 146 0.25 -1.12 -27.30
C GLY A 146 1.66 -1.03 -26.72
N ALA A 147 2.48 -2.04 -27.04
CA ALA A 147 3.78 -2.28 -26.40
C ALA A 147 4.72 -1.07 -26.33
N ALA A 148 4.70 -0.18 -27.32
CA ALA A 148 5.56 1.01 -27.33
C ALA A 148 5.05 2.09 -26.34
N ALA A 149 3.74 2.31 -26.27
CA ALA A 149 3.14 3.26 -25.32
C ALA A 149 3.27 2.76 -23.89
N GLU A 150 2.98 1.48 -23.64
CA GLU A 150 3.15 0.82 -22.35
C GLU A 150 4.61 0.89 -21.86
N ALA A 151 5.57 0.59 -22.72
CA ALA A 151 7.00 0.69 -22.38
C ALA A 151 7.44 2.13 -22.06
N ASN A 152 6.92 3.12 -22.80
CA ASN A 152 7.21 4.53 -22.56
C ASN A 152 6.57 4.98 -21.23
N ALA A 153 5.33 4.63 -20.97
CA ALA A 153 4.63 4.97 -19.73
C ALA A 153 5.35 4.36 -18.51
N SER A 154 5.74 3.09 -18.60
CA SER A 154 6.52 2.41 -17.55
C SER A 154 7.88 3.09 -17.32
N SER A 155 8.57 3.55 -18.36
CA SER A 155 9.83 4.29 -18.22
C SER A 155 9.64 5.63 -17.52
N ILE A 156 8.57 6.37 -17.84
CA ILE A 156 8.24 7.64 -17.18
C ILE A 156 7.91 7.42 -15.70
N ALA A 157 7.15 6.38 -15.39
CA ALA A 157 6.84 5.99 -14.01
C ALA A 157 8.13 5.68 -13.23
N TYR A 158 9.02 4.89 -13.82
CA TYR A 158 10.29 4.54 -13.20
C TYR A 158 11.19 5.75 -12.94
N ASP A 159 11.35 6.64 -13.93
CA ASP A 159 12.15 7.86 -13.78
C ASP A 159 11.60 8.76 -12.67
N SER A 160 10.26 8.79 -12.49
CA SER A 160 9.60 9.52 -11.42
C SER A 160 9.94 8.94 -10.05
N VAL A 161 9.92 7.62 -9.90
CA VAL A 161 10.32 6.93 -8.66
C VAL A 161 11.81 7.11 -8.37
N VAL A 162 12.68 6.99 -9.37
CA VAL A 162 14.13 7.23 -9.21
C VAL A 162 14.41 8.66 -8.75
N LYS A 163 13.69 9.64 -9.31
CA LYS A 163 13.81 11.04 -8.88
C LYS A 163 13.44 11.20 -7.39
N ALA A 164 12.31 10.63 -6.97
CA ALA A 164 11.86 10.67 -5.58
C ALA A 164 12.82 9.93 -4.62
N TRP A 165 13.34 8.77 -5.04
CA TRP A 165 14.35 8.04 -4.29
C TRP A 165 15.62 8.85 -4.06
N ASN A 166 16.11 9.52 -5.10
CA ASN A 166 17.31 10.36 -5.00
C ASN A 166 17.07 11.58 -4.10
N ASP A 167 15.87 12.17 -4.15
CA ASP A 167 15.48 13.28 -3.28
C ASP A 167 15.43 12.84 -1.81
N TYR A 168 14.78 11.71 -1.53
CA TYR A 168 14.74 11.09 -0.22
C TYR A 168 16.14 10.85 0.35
N LEU A 169 17.04 10.26 -0.44
CA LEU A 169 18.42 10.01 0.00
C LEU A 169 19.20 11.29 0.29
N ALA A 170 18.91 12.38 -0.44
CA ALA A 170 19.63 13.65 -0.31
C ALA A 170 19.14 14.49 0.86
N HIS A 171 17.86 14.42 1.24
CA HIS A 171 17.24 15.39 2.14
C HIS A 171 16.59 14.78 3.39
N ASP A 172 16.27 13.48 3.41
CA ASP A 172 15.45 12.88 4.47
C ASP A 172 16.08 11.68 5.16
N ASN A 173 16.85 10.87 4.44
CA ASN A 173 17.31 9.58 4.94
C ASN A 173 18.32 9.70 6.10
N ASP A 174 19.26 10.66 6.05
CA ASP A 174 20.28 10.88 7.07
C ASP A 174 21.07 9.61 7.48
N GLY A 175 21.27 8.69 6.52
CA GLY A 175 22.00 7.43 6.75
C GLY A 175 21.22 6.37 7.53
N ARG A 176 19.91 6.50 7.66
CA ARG A 176 19.04 5.56 8.36
C ARG A 176 18.81 4.31 7.49
N GLY A 177 18.58 3.18 8.16
CA GLY A 177 18.11 1.98 7.48
C GLY A 177 16.75 2.21 6.80
N VAL A 178 16.53 1.60 5.64
CA VAL A 178 15.29 1.75 4.88
C VAL A 178 14.72 0.41 4.47
N VAL A 179 13.41 0.25 4.66
CA VAL A 179 12.60 -0.81 4.08
C VAL A 179 11.94 -0.26 2.82
N LEU A 180 12.09 -0.92 1.70
CA LEU A 180 11.33 -0.63 0.49
C LEU A 180 10.02 -1.40 0.55
N ILE A 181 8.90 -0.74 0.29
CA ILE A 181 7.57 -1.37 0.30
C ILE A 181 6.90 -1.05 -1.03
N GLY A 182 6.42 -2.08 -1.71
CA GLY A 182 5.70 -1.91 -2.97
C GLY A 182 4.61 -2.95 -3.15
N HIS A 183 3.66 -2.60 -4.01
CA HIS A 183 2.64 -3.51 -4.47
C HIS A 183 2.43 -3.32 -5.98
N SER A 184 2.23 -4.44 -6.72
CA SER A 184 1.89 -4.41 -8.15
C SER A 184 2.89 -3.57 -8.98
N GLU A 185 2.45 -2.50 -9.66
CA GLU A 185 3.35 -1.60 -10.40
C GLU A 185 4.45 -1.03 -9.50
N GLY A 186 4.12 -0.61 -8.27
CA GLY A 186 5.11 -0.13 -7.31
C GLY A 186 6.19 -1.16 -7.01
N SER A 187 5.82 -2.43 -6.87
CA SER A 187 6.77 -3.54 -6.71
C SER A 187 7.66 -3.73 -7.92
N PHE A 188 7.09 -3.65 -9.12
CA PHE A 188 7.85 -3.75 -10.36
C PHE A 188 8.89 -2.63 -10.48
N LEU A 189 8.52 -1.39 -10.14
CA LEU A 189 9.42 -0.23 -10.17
C LEU A 189 10.51 -0.34 -9.10
N LEU A 190 10.16 -0.83 -7.90
CA LEU A 190 11.14 -1.07 -6.83
C LEU A 190 12.08 -2.24 -7.15
N ALA A 191 11.63 -3.30 -7.82
CA ALA A 191 12.51 -4.36 -8.30
C ALA A 191 13.56 -3.84 -9.28
N GLN A 192 13.19 -2.91 -10.18
CA GLN A 192 14.13 -2.23 -11.06
C GLN A 192 15.09 -1.34 -10.27
N LEU A 193 14.59 -0.57 -9.29
CA LEU A 193 15.40 0.29 -8.43
C LEU A 193 16.44 -0.54 -7.65
N LEU A 194 16.02 -1.68 -7.09
CA LEU A 194 16.93 -2.64 -6.43
C LEU A 194 18.06 -3.03 -7.35
N GLY A 195 17.77 -3.48 -8.57
CA GLY A 195 18.78 -3.96 -9.52
C GLY A 195 19.72 -2.89 -10.04
N GLN A 196 19.20 -1.68 -10.30
CA GLN A 196 19.92 -0.62 -10.99
C GLN A 196 20.62 0.37 -10.05
N HIS A 197 20.04 0.66 -8.88
CA HIS A 197 20.51 1.73 -8.00
C HIS A 197 20.95 1.27 -6.60
N ILE A 198 20.61 0.05 -6.18
CA ILE A 198 20.87 -0.41 -4.81
C ILE A 198 21.85 -1.58 -4.78
N ASP A 199 21.54 -2.70 -5.45
CA ASP A 199 22.32 -3.96 -5.35
C ASP A 199 23.80 -3.78 -5.70
N GLN A 200 24.11 -2.99 -6.73
CA GLN A 200 25.47 -2.76 -7.21
C GLN A 200 26.18 -1.57 -6.53
N VAL A 201 25.52 -0.85 -5.62
CA VAL A 201 26.05 0.35 -4.94
C VAL A 201 26.18 0.09 -3.44
N PRO A 202 27.36 -0.40 -2.98
CA PRO A 202 27.52 -0.87 -1.59
C PRO A 202 27.06 0.11 -0.52
N ARG A 203 27.31 1.42 -0.70
CA ARG A 203 26.90 2.45 0.26
C ARG A 203 25.39 2.56 0.39
N ILE A 204 24.62 2.35 -0.70
CA ILE A 204 23.15 2.40 -0.70
C ILE A 204 22.61 1.05 -0.24
N ARG A 205 23.18 -0.06 -0.71
CA ARG A 205 22.78 -1.40 -0.27
C ARG A 205 22.92 -1.59 1.23
N ASN A 206 23.92 -0.98 1.86
CA ASN A 206 24.10 -1.03 3.31
C ASN A 206 22.99 -0.29 4.09
N LEU A 207 22.19 0.54 3.44
CA LEU A 207 21.00 1.14 4.04
C LEU A 207 19.78 0.21 3.97
N LEU A 208 19.80 -0.81 3.11
CA LEU A 208 18.66 -1.69 2.91
C LEU A 208 18.43 -2.58 4.14
N VAL A 209 17.33 -2.36 4.85
CA VAL A 209 16.84 -3.27 5.87
C VAL A 209 16.20 -4.48 5.18
N SER A 210 15.19 -4.26 4.37
CA SER A 210 14.59 -5.26 3.48
C SER A 210 13.80 -4.59 2.35
N ALA A 211 13.36 -5.39 1.38
CA ALA A 211 12.43 -4.97 0.36
C ALA A 211 11.22 -5.90 0.36
N ILE A 212 10.04 -5.36 0.63
CA ILE A 212 8.74 -6.04 0.58
C ILE A 212 8.08 -5.59 -0.72
N ILE A 213 8.09 -6.45 -1.74
CA ILE A 213 7.63 -6.13 -3.10
C ILE A 213 6.62 -7.17 -3.57
N THR A 214 5.41 -7.14 -3.00
CA THR A 214 4.36 -8.13 -3.25
C THR A 214 3.63 -7.90 -4.56
N GLY A 215 3.08 -8.98 -5.12
CA GLY A 215 2.24 -8.90 -6.32
C GLY A 215 3.04 -8.64 -7.61
N VAL A 216 4.25 -9.18 -7.71
CA VAL A 216 5.09 -9.15 -8.91
C VAL A 216 5.74 -10.53 -9.10
N ASP A 217 6.10 -10.87 -10.33
CA ASP A 217 6.89 -12.07 -10.57
C ASP A 217 8.38 -11.74 -10.45
N LEU A 218 8.95 -11.93 -9.27
CA LEU A 218 10.39 -11.71 -9.03
C LEU A 218 11.19 -13.00 -9.28
N PRO A 219 11.97 -13.07 -10.38
CA PRO A 219 12.71 -14.28 -10.68
C PRO A 219 13.86 -14.49 -9.70
N VAL A 220 13.98 -15.70 -9.16
CA VAL A 220 15.12 -16.15 -8.36
C VAL A 220 15.66 -17.46 -8.93
N TYR A 221 16.95 -17.73 -8.76
CA TYR A 221 17.50 -19.01 -9.18
C TYR A 221 16.92 -20.15 -8.32
N ARG A 222 16.78 -21.31 -8.92
CA ARG A 222 16.36 -22.51 -8.17
C ARG A 222 17.40 -22.93 -7.09
N THR A 223 18.63 -22.46 -7.24
CA THR A 223 19.72 -22.74 -6.32
C THR A 223 20.52 -21.46 -6.04
N GLY A 224 20.02 -20.62 -5.12
CA GLY A 224 20.72 -19.38 -4.72
C GLY A 224 20.03 -18.10 -5.16
N PHE A 225 20.82 -17.03 -5.26
CA PHE A 225 20.30 -15.69 -5.60
C PHE A 225 19.85 -15.60 -7.06
N GLY A 226 18.89 -14.71 -7.32
CA GLY A 226 18.34 -14.47 -8.64
C GLY A 226 19.16 -13.48 -9.49
N PRO A 227 18.50 -12.71 -10.35
CA PRO A 227 19.10 -11.65 -11.16
C PRO A 227 19.77 -10.54 -10.35
N LEU A 228 19.33 -10.32 -9.11
CA LEU A 228 20.04 -9.48 -8.14
C LEU A 228 21.31 -10.23 -7.71
N LYS A 229 22.46 -9.55 -7.68
CA LYS A 229 23.75 -10.20 -7.49
C LYS A 229 24.09 -10.49 -6.03
N THR A 230 23.61 -9.63 -5.12
CA THR A 230 23.95 -9.68 -3.70
C THR A 230 22.74 -9.68 -2.79
N ILE A 231 21.60 -9.18 -3.27
CA ILE A 231 20.34 -9.19 -2.53
C ILE A 231 19.61 -10.49 -2.85
N GLY A 232 19.39 -11.34 -1.84
CA GLY A 232 18.66 -12.60 -1.97
C GLY A 232 17.33 -12.59 -1.25
N PRO A 233 16.56 -13.69 -1.34
CA PRO A 233 15.36 -13.87 -0.55
C PRO A 233 15.61 -13.74 0.96
N CYS A 234 14.63 -13.21 1.70
CA CYS A 234 14.64 -13.28 3.16
C CYS A 234 14.34 -14.72 3.60
N GLU A 235 15.16 -15.28 4.49
CA GLU A 235 15.06 -16.65 4.99
C GLU A 235 14.81 -16.71 6.50
N SER A 236 14.87 -15.57 7.19
CA SER A 236 14.58 -15.44 8.62
C SER A 236 14.19 -14.03 9.00
N SER A 237 13.50 -13.87 10.13
CA SER A 237 13.03 -12.59 10.66
C SER A 237 14.10 -11.61 11.10
N MET A 238 15.34 -12.09 11.28
CA MET A 238 16.48 -11.26 11.70
C MET A 238 17.42 -10.91 10.54
N GLN A 239 17.10 -11.36 9.33
CA GLN A 239 17.93 -11.12 8.16
C GLN A 239 17.67 -9.71 7.62
N THR A 240 18.73 -9.00 7.25
CA THR A 240 18.66 -7.71 6.57
C THR A 240 19.33 -7.75 5.21
N GLY A 241 19.05 -6.77 4.35
CA GLY A 241 19.56 -6.74 2.97
C GLY A 241 18.96 -7.82 2.08
N CYS A 242 17.71 -8.20 2.30
CA CYS A 242 17.00 -9.26 1.58
C CYS A 242 15.66 -8.77 0.99
N VAL A 243 15.02 -9.63 0.21
CA VAL A 243 13.76 -9.32 -0.47
C VAL A 243 12.67 -10.34 -0.13
N ILE A 244 11.46 -9.84 0.02
CA ILE A 244 10.21 -10.59 0.22
C ILE A 244 9.31 -10.32 -0.95
N ASP A 245 8.79 -11.38 -1.54
CA ASP A 245 7.75 -11.34 -2.57
C ASP A 245 6.87 -12.57 -2.49
N TYR A 246 5.62 -12.41 -2.85
CA TYR A 246 4.66 -13.48 -3.06
C TYR A 246 3.48 -13.00 -3.88
N ASN A 247 2.85 -13.94 -4.57
CA ASN A 247 1.59 -13.78 -5.28
C ASN A 247 0.57 -14.73 -4.65
N ALA A 248 -0.54 -14.22 -4.11
CA ALA A 248 -1.47 -15.02 -3.33
C ALA A 248 -2.65 -15.55 -4.16
N PHE A 249 -3.03 -16.81 -3.89
CA PHE A 249 -4.14 -17.50 -4.52
C PHE A 249 -4.88 -18.38 -3.50
N THR A 250 -6.18 -18.56 -3.67
CA THR A 250 -6.98 -19.47 -2.83
C THR A 250 -6.90 -20.94 -3.28
N GLU A 251 -6.46 -21.16 -4.51
CA GLU A 251 -6.30 -22.48 -5.13
C GLU A 251 -5.14 -22.48 -6.13
N THR A 252 -4.90 -23.59 -6.80
CA THR A 252 -3.87 -23.64 -7.86
C THR A 252 -4.20 -22.60 -8.95
N PRO A 253 -3.27 -21.69 -9.27
CA PRO A 253 -3.49 -20.71 -10.33
C PRO A 253 -3.88 -21.36 -11.65
N PRO A 254 -4.81 -20.75 -12.42
CA PRO A 254 -5.16 -21.27 -13.75
C PRO A 254 -4.00 -21.13 -14.74
N SER A 255 -4.06 -21.86 -15.85
CA SER A 255 -3.00 -21.85 -16.87
C SER A 255 -2.73 -20.47 -17.48
N ASN A 256 -3.73 -19.60 -17.49
CA ASN A 256 -3.64 -18.20 -17.92
C ASN A 256 -3.37 -17.24 -16.76
N SER A 257 -2.86 -17.73 -15.64
CA SER A 257 -2.47 -16.87 -14.50
C SER A 257 -1.52 -15.76 -14.93
N ARG A 258 -1.74 -14.58 -14.37
CA ARG A 258 -0.88 -13.42 -14.61
C ARG A 258 0.34 -13.40 -13.71
N PHE A 259 0.28 -14.10 -12.58
CA PHE A 259 1.30 -14.13 -11.54
C PHE A 259 1.66 -15.55 -11.14
N GLY A 260 2.75 -15.69 -10.39
CA GLY A 260 3.23 -16.92 -9.83
C GLY A 260 4.16 -17.70 -10.76
N LYS A 261 4.68 -17.05 -11.81
CA LYS A 261 5.70 -17.66 -12.68
C LYS A 261 6.62 -16.56 -13.24
N PRO A 262 7.94 -16.81 -13.30
CA PRO A 262 8.85 -15.83 -13.83
C PRO A 262 8.56 -15.53 -15.31
N PRO A 263 8.76 -14.27 -15.78
CA PRO A 263 8.51 -13.87 -17.16
C PRO A 263 9.30 -14.69 -18.18
N GLN A 264 10.43 -15.25 -17.77
CA GLN A 264 11.29 -16.13 -18.55
C GLN A 264 11.73 -17.33 -17.68
N PRO A 265 11.77 -18.55 -18.24
CA PRO A 265 12.14 -19.75 -17.47
C PRO A 265 13.64 -19.81 -17.10
N GLU A 266 14.47 -19.01 -17.77
CA GLU A 266 15.92 -18.95 -17.57
C GLU A 266 16.43 -17.52 -17.58
N PHE A 267 17.44 -17.26 -16.74
CA PHE A 267 18.20 -16.02 -16.73
C PHE A 267 19.70 -16.33 -16.71
N ASN A 268 20.46 -15.79 -17.66
CA ASN A 268 21.90 -16.06 -17.83
C ASN A 268 22.24 -17.56 -17.90
N GLY A 269 21.40 -18.39 -18.54
CA GLY A 269 21.59 -19.83 -18.65
C GLY A 269 21.28 -20.62 -17.37
N HIS A 270 20.69 -20.00 -16.38
CA HIS A 270 20.25 -20.65 -15.14
C HIS A 270 18.72 -20.64 -15.06
N ALA A 271 18.14 -21.80 -14.72
CA ALA A 271 16.70 -21.90 -14.48
C ALA A 271 16.29 -21.02 -13.30
N VAL A 272 15.24 -20.24 -13.49
CA VAL A 272 14.64 -19.39 -12.46
C VAL A 272 13.25 -19.91 -12.10
N LYS A 273 12.79 -19.52 -10.93
CA LYS A 273 11.42 -19.65 -10.44
C LYS A 273 10.95 -18.29 -9.95
N ASP A 274 9.68 -18.16 -9.74
CA ASP A 274 9.16 -16.99 -9.04
C ASP A 274 9.48 -17.06 -7.54
N LEU A 275 9.72 -15.92 -6.91
CA LEU A 275 9.94 -15.87 -5.48
C LEU A 275 8.61 -16.06 -4.75
N CYS A 276 8.60 -16.90 -3.75
CA CYS A 276 7.56 -16.95 -2.75
C CYS A 276 8.18 -17.03 -1.37
N ASN A 277 8.01 -15.98 -0.58
CA ASN A 277 8.25 -15.99 0.86
C ASN A 277 6.89 -16.02 1.57
N ASN A 278 6.88 -16.56 2.77
CA ASN A 278 5.71 -16.47 3.65
C ASN A 278 6.12 -15.72 4.92
N PRO A 279 5.72 -14.45 5.10
CA PRO A 279 6.08 -13.63 6.25
C PRO A 279 5.75 -14.29 7.60
N ALA A 280 4.58 -14.94 7.72
CA ALA A 280 4.20 -15.66 8.93
C ALA A 280 5.14 -16.83 9.28
N MET A 281 5.86 -17.37 8.29
CA MET A 281 6.84 -18.45 8.49
C MET A 281 8.22 -17.91 8.87
N LEU A 282 8.52 -16.65 8.51
CA LEU A 282 9.81 -16.02 8.80
C LEU A 282 9.86 -15.48 10.23
N ASP A 283 8.79 -14.85 10.70
CA ASP A 283 8.79 -14.11 11.97
C ASP A 283 8.06 -14.81 13.12
N ASN A 284 7.09 -15.64 12.83
CA ASN A 284 6.13 -16.12 13.82
C ASN A 284 6.37 -17.57 14.20
N ALA A 285 6.75 -17.82 15.45
CA ALA A 285 6.92 -19.19 15.97
C ALA A 285 5.66 -20.04 15.84
N ASP A 286 4.48 -19.42 15.95
CA ASP A 286 3.18 -20.08 15.85
C ASP A 286 2.70 -20.21 14.40
N LYS A 287 3.40 -19.57 13.44
CA LYS A 287 3.07 -19.59 12.01
C LYS A 287 1.65 -19.13 11.70
N ARG A 288 1.16 -18.19 12.50
CA ARG A 288 -0.18 -17.61 12.35
C ARG A 288 -0.15 -16.49 11.34
N VAL A 289 -1.06 -16.53 10.40
CA VAL A 289 -1.30 -15.42 9.48
C VAL A 289 -2.11 -14.35 10.20
N ILE A 290 -1.64 -13.11 10.15
CA ILE A 290 -2.27 -11.93 10.72
C ILE A 290 -2.65 -11.01 9.58
N SER A 291 -3.91 -11.13 9.15
CA SER A 291 -4.44 -10.31 8.05
C SER A 291 -5.04 -9.02 8.61
N MET A 292 -4.79 -7.90 7.95
CA MET A 292 -5.34 -6.60 8.37
C MET A 292 -6.02 -5.89 7.21
N TYR A 293 -7.23 -5.40 7.45
CA TYR A 293 -8.04 -4.71 6.44
C TYR A 293 -8.73 -3.47 7.00
N ARG A 294 -8.94 -2.47 6.15
CA ARG A 294 -9.78 -1.31 6.50
C ARG A 294 -11.25 -1.73 6.54
N THR A 295 -11.98 -1.30 7.59
CA THR A 295 -13.41 -1.58 7.75
C THR A 295 -14.28 -0.72 6.85
N GLN A 296 -13.76 0.40 6.42
CA GLN A 296 -14.38 1.31 5.45
C GLN A 296 -13.34 1.68 4.41
N LEU A 297 -13.36 0.98 3.28
CA LEU A 297 -12.71 1.48 2.08
C LEU A 297 -13.67 2.48 1.44
N PRO A 298 -13.21 3.64 0.98
CA PRO A 298 -13.98 4.49 0.10
C PRO A 298 -14.30 3.67 -1.15
N THR A 299 -15.51 3.14 -1.24
CA THR A 299 -15.97 2.09 -2.15
C THR A 299 -15.81 2.38 -3.65
N GLN A 300 -15.37 3.57 -4.01
CA GLN A 300 -15.07 3.99 -5.38
C GLN A 300 -13.61 4.38 -5.58
N GLN A 301 -12.77 4.26 -4.57
CA GLN A 301 -11.42 4.84 -4.60
C GLN A 301 -10.30 3.83 -4.81
N VAL A 302 -10.53 2.55 -4.52
CA VAL A 302 -9.54 1.48 -4.76
C VAL A 302 -10.17 0.44 -5.67
N ALA A 303 -9.70 0.35 -6.91
CA ALA A 303 -10.23 -0.61 -7.88
C ALA A 303 -10.05 -2.06 -7.38
N GLY A 304 -11.14 -2.79 -7.27
CA GLY A 304 -11.14 -4.19 -6.86
C GLY A 304 -11.22 -4.45 -5.35
N SER A 305 -10.82 -3.53 -4.50
CA SER A 305 -10.97 -3.65 -3.04
C SER A 305 -12.34 -3.11 -2.62
N THR A 306 -13.38 -3.92 -2.77
CA THR A 306 -14.67 -3.61 -2.18
C THR A 306 -14.77 -4.26 -0.81
N THR A 307 -15.43 -3.62 0.15
CA THR A 307 -15.76 -4.23 1.43
C THR A 307 -16.49 -5.57 1.26
N GLU A 308 -17.23 -5.75 0.17
CA GLU A 308 -17.87 -7.02 -0.19
C GLU A 308 -16.85 -8.09 -0.61
N GLY A 309 -15.75 -7.72 -1.27
CA GLY A 309 -14.68 -8.64 -1.67
C GLY A 309 -14.00 -9.29 -0.47
N ILE A 310 -13.74 -8.52 0.59
CA ILE A 310 -13.03 -8.97 1.79
C ILE A 310 -13.99 -9.53 2.85
N PHE A 311 -15.14 -8.90 3.04
CA PHE A 311 -16.06 -9.24 4.14
C PHE A 311 -17.30 -10.03 3.69
N GLY A 312 -17.46 -10.27 2.40
CA GLY A 312 -18.66 -10.90 1.84
C GLY A 312 -19.90 -10.04 2.03
N SER A 313 -21.07 -10.67 2.01
CA SER A 313 -22.37 -9.99 2.16
C SER A 313 -22.69 -9.59 3.61
N SER A 314 -21.86 -9.94 4.57
CA SER A 314 -22.09 -9.72 6.00
C SER A 314 -20.81 -9.26 6.68
N PRO A 315 -20.35 -8.02 6.46
CA PRO A 315 -19.16 -7.50 7.12
C PRO A 315 -19.34 -7.54 8.64
N PRO A 316 -18.27 -7.82 9.40
CA PRO A 316 -18.35 -7.83 10.84
C PRO A 316 -18.67 -6.43 11.38
N THR A 317 -19.60 -6.35 12.33
CA THR A 317 -19.95 -5.07 12.97
C THR A 317 -18.84 -4.68 13.94
N VAL A 318 -18.06 -3.69 13.57
CA VAL A 318 -16.98 -3.09 14.38
C VAL A 318 -17.01 -1.56 14.23
N THR A 319 -16.44 -0.85 15.19
CA THR A 319 -16.41 0.63 15.21
C THR A 319 -15.01 1.20 14.92
N THR A 320 -14.01 0.33 14.90
CA THR A 320 -12.62 0.69 14.62
C THR A 320 -12.37 0.84 13.11
N PRO A 321 -11.43 1.69 12.69
CA PRO A 321 -11.09 1.84 11.27
C PRO A 321 -10.43 0.60 10.67
N TRP A 322 -9.87 -0.29 11.52
CA TRP A 322 -9.23 -1.53 11.11
C TRP A 322 -9.87 -2.75 11.74
N ILE A 323 -9.72 -3.86 11.02
CA ILE A 323 -10.01 -5.21 11.51
C ILE A 323 -8.79 -6.08 11.26
N GLU A 324 -8.43 -6.87 12.25
CA GLU A 324 -7.36 -7.85 12.20
C GLU A 324 -7.96 -9.24 12.38
N TYR A 325 -7.55 -10.16 11.53
CA TYR A 325 -7.90 -11.57 11.64
C TYR A 325 -6.66 -12.36 12.08
N ASP A 326 -6.63 -12.77 13.35
CA ASP A 326 -5.49 -13.48 13.92
C ASP A 326 -5.64 -15.00 13.78
N GLY A 327 -4.98 -15.57 12.80
CA GLY A 327 -4.94 -17.00 12.55
C GLY A 327 -6.22 -17.62 11.96
N LEU A 328 -7.10 -16.79 11.35
CA LEU A 328 -8.32 -17.26 10.70
C LEU A 328 -8.08 -17.74 9.27
N VAL A 329 -6.93 -17.45 8.71
CA VAL A 329 -6.45 -18.00 7.44
C VAL A 329 -5.12 -18.72 7.65
N THR A 330 -4.77 -19.58 6.71
CA THR A 330 -3.45 -20.19 6.59
C THR A 330 -2.82 -19.77 5.29
N ALA A 331 -1.50 -19.61 5.26
CA ALA A 331 -0.74 -19.31 4.07
C ALA A 331 0.48 -20.25 3.98
N ARG A 332 0.81 -20.69 2.79
CA ARG A 332 2.02 -21.47 2.52
C ARG A 332 2.48 -21.30 1.08
N CYS A 333 3.76 -21.16 0.86
CA CYS A 333 4.33 -21.22 -0.47
C CYS A 333 4.17 -22.60 -1.07
N VAL A 334 3.70 -22.65 -2.31
CA VAL A 334 3.49 -23.89 -3.09
C VAL A 334 4.21 -23.75 -4.41
N MET A 335 5.09 -24.71 -4.68
CA MET A 335 5.67 -24.91 -6.01
C MET A 335 4.94 -26.07 -6.70
N LYS A 336 4.30 -25.78 -7.82
CA LYS A 336 3.58 -26.79 -8.59
C LYS A 336 3.78 -26.56 -10.08
N GLN A 337 4.41 -27.51 -10.76
CA GLN A 337 4.84 -27.36 -12.15
C GLN A 337 5.83 -26.17 -12.26
N ASP A 338 5.49 -25.13 -13.03
CA ASP A 338 6.28 -23.90 -13.19
C ASP A 338 5.70 -22.71 -12.41
N LEU A 339 4.76 -22.98 -11.48
CA LEU A 339 4.11 -21.97 -10.64
C LEU A 339 4.69 -22.02 -9.23
N ASP A 340 5.05 -20.84 -8.72
CA ASP A 340 5.39 -20.60 -7.30
C ASP A 340 4.44 -19.53 -6.77
N TYR A 341 3.65 -19.83 -5.76
CA TYR A 341 2.61 -18.94 -5.24
C TYR A 341 2.31 -19.18 -3.77
N LEU A 342 1.76 -18.18 -3.11
CA LEU A 342 1.26 -18.28 -1.76
C LEU A 342 -0.17 -18.82 -1.77
N LEU A 343 -0.36 -20.06 -1.35
CA LEU A 343 -1.70 -20.64 -1.19
C LEU A 343 -2.29 -20.17 0.14
N VAL A 344 -3.39 -19.43 0.06
CA VAL A 344 -4.12 -18.87 1.20
C VAL A 344 -5.48 -19.51 1.33
N GLN A 345 -5.83 -19.99 2.51
CA GLN A 345 -7.08 -20.70 2.75
C GLN A 345 -7.72 -20.26 4.06
N SER A 346 -9.00 -19.97 4.03
CA SER A 346 -9.81 -19.73 5.23
C SER A 346 -9.89 -21.00 6.09
N THR A 347 -9.75 -20.87 7.39
CA THR A 347 -9.76 -22.00 8.33
C THR A 347 -11.08 -22.15 9.08
N VAL A 348 -11.87 -21.09 9.14
CA VAL A 348 -13.13 -21.01 9.90
C VAL A 348 -14.15 -20.16 9.11
N PRO A 349 -15.46 -20.30 9.41
CA PRO A 349 -16.50 -19.52 8.71
C PRO A 349 -16.40 -18.00 8.84
N ASP A 350 -15.86 -17.53 9.97
CA ASP A 350 -15.71 -16.09 10.28
C ASP A 350 -14.41 -15.49 9.72
N ALA A 351 -13.63 -16.25 8.95
CA ALA A 351 -12.44 -15.77 8.26
C ALA A 351 -12.81 -14.73 7.18
N PRO A 352 -11.84 -13.89 6.76
CA PRO A 352 -12.08 -12.98 5.64
C PRO A 352 -12.52 -13.75 4.39
N HIS A 353 -13.40 -13.14 3.62
CA HIS A 353 -13.89 -13.71 2.37
C HIS A 353 -12.87 -13.46 1.26
N LEU A 354 -12.04 -14.45 0.99
CA LEU A 354 -10.98 -14.36 -0.01
C LEU A 354 -11.53 -14.62 -1.41
N THR A 355 -11.59 -13.60 -2.23
CA THR A 355 -12.13 -13.69 -3.61
C THR A 355 -11.11 -13.19 -4.62
N ALA A 356 -10.81 -14.01 -5.62
CA ALA A 356 -9.94 -13.63 -6.72
C ALA A 356 -10.49 -12.40 -7.47
N THR A 357 -9.70 -11.32 -7.52
CA THR A 357 -10.12 -10.03 -8.08
C THR A 357 -9.07 -9.51 -9.06
N PRO A 358 -9.47 -9.08 -10.28
CA PRO A 358 -10.83 -9.07 -10.85
C PRO A 358 -11.33 -10.45 -11.33
N ASN A 359 -10.48 -11.47 -11.35
CA ASN A 359 -10.83 -12.84 -11.75
C ASN A 359 -9.76 -13.84 -11.30
N ALA A 360 -10.00 -15.14 -11.52
CA ALA A 360 -9.10 -16.21 -11.10
C ALA A 360 -7.65 -16.10 -11.64
N ALA A 361 -7.44 -15.47 -12.80
CA ALA A 361 -6.09 -15.29 -13.33
C ALA A 361 -5.24 -14.28 -12.55
N TRP A 362 -5.89 -13.41 -11.77
CA TRP A 362 -5.24 -12.44 -10.89
C TRP A 362 -5.02 -12.96 -9.47
N GLY A 363 -5.77 -14.01 -9.07
CA GLY A 363 -5.72 -14.49 -7.69
C GLY A 363 -6.18 -13.45 -6.68
N LEU A 364 -5.50 -13.36 -5.56
CA LEU A 364 -5.76 -12.39 -4.50
C LEU A 364 -4.92 -11.11 -4.64
N HIS A 365 -4.43 -10.83 -5.85
CA HIS A 365 -3.47 -9.77 -6.14
C HIS A 365 -3.79 -8.44 -5.46
N VAL A 366 -5.07 -8.03 -5.46
CA VAL A 366 -5.49 -6.75 -4.85
C VAL A 366 -5.30 -6.73 -3.33
N ASP A 367 -5.27 -7.90 -2.71
CA ASP A 367 -5.18 -8.08 -1.25
C ASP A 367 -3.79 -8.58 -0.80
N ASP A 368 -2.84 -8.82 -1.73
CA ASP A 368 -1.55 -9.41 -1.42
C ASP A 368 -0.90 -8.82 -0.16
N PRO A 369 -0.71 -7.48 -0.01
CA PRO A 369 -0.09 -6.94 1.19
C PRO A 369 -0.91 -7.18 2.47
N ASN A 370 -2.23 -7.14 2.38
CA ASN A 370 -3.14 -7.15 3.52
C ASN A 370 -3.34 -8.55 4.11
N ILE A 371 -3.10 -9.60 3.32
CA ILE A 371 -3.22 -11.00 3.76
C ILE A 371 -2.30 -11.31 4.93
N GLU A 372 -1.07 -10.80 4.90
CA GLU A 372 -0.08 -11.00 5.96
C GLU A 372 0.43 -9.66 6.54
N MET A 373 -0.37 -8.60 6.49
CA MET A 373 0.05 -7.25 6.89
C MET A 373 0.59 -7.20 8.33
N GLY A 374 -0.08 -7.84 9.29
CA GLY A 374 0.40 -7.89 10.66
C GLY A 374 1.74 -8.62 10.79
N ASN A 375 1.93 -9.70 10.02
CA ASN A 375 3.20 -10.42 9.97
C ASN A 375 4.31 -9.57 9.33
N LEU A 376 4.01 -8.83 8.27
CA LEU A 376 4.97 -7.93 7.63
C LEU A 376 5.42 -6.82 8.59
N VAL A 377 4.52 -6.22 9.35
CA VAL A 377 4.87 -5.20 10.37
C VAL A 377 5.76 -5.79 11.46
N GLN A 378 5.42 -7.00 11.99
CA GLN A 378 6.23 -7.70 12.99
C GLN A 378 7.62 -8.06 12.45
N LEU A 379 7.67 -8.50 11.19
CA LEU A 379 8.93 -8.84 10.52
C LEU A 379 9.83 -7.60 10.40
N VAL A 380 9.30 -6.48 9.94
CA VAL A 380 10.04 -5.20 9.85
C VAL A 380 10.53 -4.75 11.22
N GLN A 381 9.77 -4.96 12.29
CA GLN A 381 10.22 -4.65 13.65
C GLN A 381 11.43 -5.49 14.07
N SER A 382 11.42 -6.78 13.73
CA SER A 382 12.53 -7.71 14.01
C SER A 382 13.77 -7.36 13.20
N GLU A 383 13.58 -7.10 11.90
CA GLU A 383 14.64 -6.67 10.98
C GLU A 383 15.27 -5.33 11.39
N ALA A 384 14.44 -4.36 11.80
CA ALA A 384 14.91 -3.07 12.32
C ALA A 384 15.81 -3.24 13.54
N SER A 385 15.42 -4.11 14.46
CA SER A 385 16.21 -4.42 15.66
C SER A 385 17.56 -5.02 15.30
N SER A 386 17.57 -5.95 14.34
CA SER A 386 18.80 -6.59 13.82
C SER A 386 19.69 -5.58 13.10
N TYR A 387 19.09 -4.72 12.25
CA TYR A 387 19.81 -3.69 11.52
C TYR A 387 20.53 -2.71 12.46
N ILE A 388 19.84 -2.18 13.46
CA ILE A 388 20.41 -1.23 14.43
C ILE A 388 21.53 -1.91 15.22
N GLY A 389 21.34 -3.17 15.63
CA GLY A 389 22.38 -3.94 16.34
C GLY A 389 23.67 -4.10 15.54
N SER A 390 23.57 -4.18 14.20
CA SER A 390 24.71 -4.30 13.29
C SER A 390 25.27 -2.97 12.76
N HIS A 391 24.48 -1.88 12.88
CA HIS A 391 24.84 -0.53 12.43
C HIS A 391 24.69 0.48 13.60
N PRO A 392 25.47 0.35 14.67
CA PRO A 392 25.35 1.28 15.79
C PRO A 392 25.62 2.70 15.32
N ALA A 393 24.76 3.65 15.76
CA ALA A 393 24.94 5.06 15.47
C ALA A 393 26.38 5.45 15.84
N THR A 394 27.13 5.99 14.89
CA THR A 394 28.43 6.58 15.18
C THR A 394 28.16 7.75 16.13
N SER A 395 28.55 7.59 17.40
CA SER A 395 28.49 8.70 18.36
C SER A 395 29.28 9.85 17.76
N SER A 396 28.59 10.89 17.31
CA SER A 396 29.20 12.16 16.97
C SER A 396 29.77 12.71 18.25
N SER A 397 31.10 12.54 18.41
CA SER A 397 31.92 13.19 19.46
C SER A 397 32.06 14.67 19.19
#